data_f1e7c486ec4adca3f7fa12d4c3d28d06
#
_entry.id   f1e7c486ec4adca3f7fa12d4c3d28d06
#
_cell.length_a   1.000
_cell.length_b   1.000
_cell.length_c   1.000
_cell.angle_alpha   90.00
_cell.angle_beta   90.00
_cell.angle_gamma   90.00
#
_symmetry.space_group_name_H-M   'P 1'
#
loop_
_entity.id
_entity.type
_entity.pdbx_description
1 polymer ?
#
loop_
_entity_poly.entity_id
_entity_poly.type
_entity_poly.pdbx_seq_one_letter_code
_entity_poly.pdbx_strand_id
1 'polypeptide(L)'
;EGDDIRRVISRYKPENVAANQPVIDLVKKYAAEKGCTPAQIALAWVMHDENVVPIPGMRSEARIAENLGAAEISLSGEEYAALTAELDKLKVYGVRTDDEIARLGELRKELYGGSGVPFK
;
A
#
# COMPACT_ATOMS: atom_id res chain seq x y z
N GLU A 1 2.05 0.33 -21.58
CA GLU A 1 3.29 0.52 -22.36
C GLU A 1 4.33 1.08 -21.41
N GLY A 2 5.50 0.40 -21.26
CA GLY A 2 6.60 0.82 -20.40
C GLY A 2 7.03 -0.22 -19.37
N ASP A 3 8.16 0.03 -18.71
CA ASP A 3 8.81 -0.82 -17.70
C ASP A 3 8.15 -0.69 -16.31
N ASP A 4 6.83 -0.81 -16.24
CA ASP A 4 6.13 -0.78 -14.96
C ASP A 4 6.31 -2.12 -14.23
N ILE A 5 7.16 -2.12 -13.20
CA ILE A 5 7.48 -3.28 -12.37
C ILE A 5 6.23 -3.95 -11.76
N ARG A 6 5.11 -3.24 -11.63
CA ARG A 6 3.86 -3.81 -11.13
C ARG A 6 3.33 -4.95 -11.99
N ARG A 7 3.72 -5.01 -13.27
CA ARG A 7 3.31 -6.08 -14.19
C ARG A 7 3.83 -7.46 -13.80
N VAL A 8 4.99 -7.51 -13.13
CA VAL A 8 5.63 -8.76 -12.71
C VAL A 8 5.29 -9.14 -11.26
N ILE A 9 4.61 -8.27 -10.53
CA ILE A 9 4.19 -8.53 -9.15
C ILE A 9 2.83 -9.24 -9.17
N SER A 10 2.73 -10.44 -8.61
CA SER A 10 1.52 -11.26 -8.66
C SER A 10 0.29 -10.57 -8.07
N ARG A 11 0.47 -9.69 -7.07
CA ARG A 11 -0.63 -8.89 -6.50
C ARG A 11 -1.39 -8.05 -7.52
N TYR A 12 -0.73 -7.63 -8.60
CA TYR A 12 -1.34 -6.81 -9.66
C TYR A 12 -1.85 -7.63 -10.86
N LYS A 13 -1.78 -8.97 -10.81
CA LYS A 13 -2.44 -9.80 -11.80
C LYS A 13 -3.95 -9.58 -11.76
N PRO A 14 -4.65 -9.54 -12.90
CA PRO A 14 -6.09 -9.22 -12.96
C PRO A 14 -6.95 -10.06 -12.01
N GLU A 15 -6.67 -11.36 -11.91
CA GLU A 15 -7.37 -12.28 -11.01
C GLU A 15 -7.19 -11.92 -9.53
N ASN A 16 -5.98 -11.50 -9.12
CA ASN A 16 -5.69 -11.11 -7.74
C ASN A 16 -6.23 -9.71 -7.43
N VAL A 17 -6.21 -8.79 -8.40
CA VAL A 17 -6.84 -7.47 -8.27
C VAL A 17 -8.34 -7.65 -8.03
N ALA A 18 -9.01 -8.50 -8.81
CA ALA A 18 -10.43 -8.79 -8.63
C ALA A 18 -10.71 -9.47 -7.27
N ALA A 19 -9.89 -10.43 -6.88
CA ALA A 19 -10.03 -11.13 -5.59
C ALA A 19 -9.77 -10.23 -4.37
N ASN A 20 -8.97 -9.16 -4.52
CA ASN A 20 -8.69 -8.17 -3.47
C ASN A 20 -9.73 -7.02 -3.43
N GLN A 21 -10.72 -7.02 -4.32
CA GLN A 21 -11.75 -5.97 -4.34
C GLN A 21 -12.45 -5.78 -2.99
N PRO A 22 -12.77 -6.83 -2.19
CA PRO A 22 -13.39 -6.66 -0.88
C PRO A 22 -12.56 -5.79 0.10
N VAL A 23 -11.23 -5.82 0.02
CA VAL A 23 -10.35 -4.96 0.84
C VAL A 23 -10.54 -3.49 0.43
N ILE A 24 -10.61 -3.23 -0.88
CA ILE A 24 -10.81 -1.87 -1.40
C ILE A 24 -12.20 -1.35 -1.03
N ASP A 25 -13.22 -2.20 -1.11
CA ASP A 25 -14.60 -1.82 -0.80
C ASP A 25 -14.78 -1.51 0.69
N LEU A 26 -14.10 -2.27 1.56
CA LEU A 26 -14.07 -1.98 2.99
C LEU A 26 -13.44 -0.61 3.29
N VAL A 27 -12.27 -0.32 2.70
CA VAL A 27 -11.59 0.97 2.88
C VAL A 27 -12.45 2.12 2.32
N LYS A 28 -13.14 1.92 1.19
CA LYS A 28 -14.09 2.91 0.62
C LYS A 28 -15.26 3.18 1.54
N LYS A 29 -15.80 2.16 2.22
CA LYS A 29 -16.88 2.33 3.20
C LYS A 29 -16.45 3.30 4.30
N TYR A 30 -15.32 3.04 4.96
CA TYR A 30 -14.80 3.92 6.00
C TYR A 30 -14.44 5.31 5.49
N ALA A 31 -13.92 5.41 4.28
CA ALA A 31 -13.64 6.70 3.64
C ALA A 31 -14.90 7.54 3.44
N ALA A 32 -16.01 6.91 3.00
CA ALA A 32 -17.29 7.58 2.84
C ALA A 32 -17.86 8.05 4.20
N GLU A 33 -17.75 7.24 5.24
CA GLU A 33 -18.18 7.58 6.61
C GLU A 33 -17.40 8.78 7.18
N LYS A 34 -16.10 8.88 6.85
CA LYS A 34 -15.21 9.97 7.29
C LYS A 34 -15.18 11.17 6.34
N GLY A 35 -15.84 11.12 5.20
CA GLY A 35 -15.84 12.19 4.21
C GLY A 35 -14.47 12.44 3.58
N CYS A 36 -13.66 11.41 3.42
CA CYS A 36 -12.30 11.50 2.89
C CYS A 36 -12.04 10.45 1.78
N THR A 37 -10.81 10.40 1.25
CA THR A 37 -10.49 9.42 0.21
C THR A 37 -10.05 8.07 0.80
N PRO A 38 -10.19 6.96 0.05
CA PRO A 38 -9.67 5.66 0.48
C PRO A 38 -8.17 5.66 0.76
N ALA A 39 -7.39 6.46 0.02
CA ALA A 39 -5.96 6.61 0.26
C ALA A 39 -5.69 7.29 1.61
N GLN A 40 -6.47 8.29 1.97
CA GLN A 40 -6.36 8.99 3.26
C GLN A 40 -6.72 8.06 4.43
N ILE A 41 -7.77 7.24 4.32
CA ILE A 41 -8.10 6.22 5.34
C ILE A 41 -6.98 5.21 5.51
N ALA A 42 -6.42 4.71 4.41
CA ALA A 42 -5.31 3.76 4.49
C ALA A 42 -4.08 4.35 5.17
N LEU A 43 -3.76 5.62 4.89
CA LEU A 43 -2.67 6.33 5.55
C LEU A 43 -2.97 6.60 7.02
N ALA A 44 -4.18 7.05 7.36
CA ALA A 44 -4.61 7.28 8.75
C ALA A 44 -4.55 5.99 9.57
N TRP A 45 -4.95 4.85 8.98
CA TRP A 45 -4.85 3.54 9.62
C TRP A 45 -3.39 3.14 9.92
N VAL A 46 -2.48 3.38 8.96
CA VAL A 46 -1.04 3.12 9.15
C VAL A 46 -0.44 4.03 10.22
N MET A 47 -0.80 5.32 10.22
CA MET A 47 -0.31 6.32 11.19
C MET A 47 -0.89 6.18 12.59
N HIS A 48 -1.87 5.31 12.79
CA HIS A 48 -2.40 5.03 14.12
C HIS A 48 -1.36 4.39 15.06
N ASP A 49 -0.38 3.68 14.51
CA ASP A 49 0.79 3.23 15.25
C ASP A 49 1.84 4.36 15.25
N GLU A 50 2.09 4.94 16.41
CA GLU A 50 3.03 6.06 16.61
C GLU A 50 4.49 5.73 16.19
N ASN A 51 4.82 4.46 16.07
CA ASN A 51 6.14 4.01 15.63
C ASN A 51 6.25 3.88 14.10
N VAL A 52 5.16 4.13 13.36
CA VAL A 52 5.13 3.96 11.91
C VAL A 52 5.02 5.31 11.22
N VAL A 53 5.96 5.60 10.35
CA VAL A 53 5.96 6.77 9.47
C VAL A 53 5.74 6.32 8.02
N PRO A 54 4.58 6.59 7.41
CA PRO A 54 4.33 6.24 6.03
C PRO A 54 5.13 7.12 5.07
N ILE A 55 5.59 6.55 3.97
CA ILE A 55 6.29 7.25 2.88
C ILE A 55 5.49 7.04 1.59
N PRO A 56 4.37 7.75 1.42
CA PRO A 56 3.53 7.57 0.24
C PRO A 56 4.16 8.18 -1.02
N GLY A 57 3.89 7.58 -2.17
CA GLY A 57 4.32 8.13 -3.45
C GLY A 57 3.60 9.43 -3.79
N MET A 58 4.36 10.50 -4.10
CA MET A 58 3.84 11.84 -4.37
C MET A 58 4.35 12.36 -5.72
N ARG A 59 3.71 11.94 -6.81
CA ARG A 59 4.13 12.26 -8.18
C ARG A 59 3.45 13.51 -8.78
N SER A 60 2.51 14.10 -8.08
CA SER A 60 1.80 15.31 -8.50
C SER A 60 1.35 16.11 -7.29
N GLU A 61 1.11 17.41 -7.48
CA GLU A 61 0.59 18.29 -6.42
C GLU A 61 -0.72 17.76 -5.82
N ALA A 62 -1.61 17.23 -6.65
CA ALA A 62 -2.86 16.64 -6.20
C ALA A 62 -2.61 15.43 -5.26
N ARG A 63 -1.62 14.59 -5.56
CA ARG A 63 -1.24 13.46 -4.69
C ARG A 63 -0.55 13.93 -3.41
N ILE A 64 0.22 15.00 -3.48
CA ILE A 64 0.83 15.61 -2.29
C ILE A 64 -0.29 16.10 -1.36
N ALA A 65 -1.23 16.89 -1.87
CA ALA A 65 -2.35 17.42 -1.10
C ALA A 65 -3.23 16.30 -0.51
N GLU A 66 -3.58 15.28 -1.31
CA GLU A 66 -4.35 14.12 -0.85
C GLU A 66 -3.65 13.40 0.30
N ASN A 67 -2.37 13.07 0.14
CA ASN A 67 -1.61 12.33 1.15
C ASN A 67 -1.38 13.14 2.43
N LEU A 68 -1.07 14.44 2.31
CA LEU A 68 -0.94 15.32 3.48
C LEU A 68 -2.26 15.48 4.23
N GLY A 69 -3.38 15.54 3.51
CA GLY A 69 -4.72 15.58 4.12
C GLY A 69 -5.04 14.35 4.98
N ALA A 70 -4.31 13.24 4.83
CA ALA A 70 -4.48 12.08 5.71
C ALA A 70 -4.13 12.38 7.18
N ALA A 71 -3.26 13.36 7.44
CA ALA A 71 -2.91 13.78 8.80
C ALA A 71 -4.09 14.44 9.56
N GLU A 72 -5.08 14.94 8.83
CA GLU A 72 -6.31 15.52 9.39
C GLU A 72 -7.39 14.46 9.69
N ILE A 73 -7.18 13.21 9.23
CA ILE A 73 -8.13 12.12 9.41
C ILE A 73 -7.81 11.40 10.72
N SER A 74 -8.70 11.55 11.71
CA SER A 74 -8.60 10.83 12.97
C SER A 74 -9.47 9.58 12.96
N LEU A 75 -8.88 8.44 13.29
CA LEU A 75 -9.57 7.21 13.65
C LEU A 75 -9.55 7.09 15.16
N SER A 76 -10.72 6.98 15.80
CA SER A 76 -10.75 6.63 17.22
C SER A 76 -10.21 5.21 17.43
N GLY A 77 -9.84 4.87 18.69
CA GLY A 77 -9.36 3.53 19.00
C GLY A 77 -10.39 2.45 18.65
N GLU A 78 -11.70 2.74 18.82
CA GLU A 78 -12.78 1.83 18.45
C GLU A 78 -12.91 1.66 16.93
N GLU A 79 -12.84 2.75 16.17
CA GLU A 79 -12.88 2.72 14.71
C GLU A 79 -11.67 1.99 14.12
N TYR A 80 -10.48 2.24 14.66
CA TYR A 80 -9.27 1.54 14.27
C TYR A 80 -9.38 0.04 14.52
N ALA A 81 -9.82 -0.35 15.73
CA ALA A 81 -9.99 -1.75 16.09
C ALA A 81 -11.06 -2.44 15.22
N ALA A 82 -12.17 -1.76 14.94
CA ALA A 82 -13.23 -2.28 14.07
C ALA A 82 -12.74 -2.50 12.65
N LEU A 83 -12.07 -1.49 12.04
CA LEU A 83 -11.51 -1.60 10.70
C LEU A 83 -10.47 -2.73 10.63
N THR A 84 -9.57 -2.81 11.61
CA THR A 84 -8.55 -3.86 11.69
C THR A 84 -9.18 -5.25 11.77
N ALA A 85 -10.18 -5.43 12.65
CA ALA A 85 -10.88 -6.71 12.78
C ALA A 85 -11.66 -7.12 11.52
N GLU A 86 -12.17 -6.16 10.74
CA GLU A 86 -12.79 -6.44 9.43
C GLU A 86 -11.74 -6.78 8.38
N LEU A 87 -10.58 -6.09 8.36
CA LEU A 87 -9.46 -6.39 7.46
C LEU A 87 -8.87 -7.78 7.72
N ASP A 88 -8.71 -8.18 8.96
CA ASP A 88 -8.15 -9.48 9.37
C ASP A 88 -9.00 -10.68 8.90
N LYS A 89 -10.28 -10.47 8.64
CA LYS A 89 -11.17 -11.50 8.08
C LYS A 89 -11.00 -11.66 6.56
N LEU A 90 -10.37 -10.69 5.90
CA LEU A 90 -10.20 -10.68 4.46
C LEU A 90 -8.85 -11.31 4.08
N LYS A 91 -8.91 -12.24 3.14
CA LYS A 91 -7.69 -12.82 2.55
C LYS A 91 -7.16 -11.87 1.48
N VAL A 92 -5.86 -11.54 1.57
CA VAL A 92 -5.14 -10.79 0.53
C VAL A 92 -4.48 -11.78 -0.42
N TYR A 93 -4.75 -11.64 -1.70
CA TYR A 93 -4.24 -12.51 -2.77
C TYR A 93 -3.05 -11.85 -3.47
N GLY A 94 -2.09 -12.70 -3.86
CA GLY A 94 -0.84 -12.28 -4.45
C GLY A 94 0.16 -11.73 -3.43
N VAL A 95 1.43 -11.87 -3.74
CA VAL A 95 2.53 -11.41 -2.89
C VAL A 95 3.08 -10.09 -3.39
N ARG A 96 3.73 -9.34 -2.52
CA ARG A 96 4.37 -8.07 -2.86
C ARG A 96 5.69 -8.29 -3.61
N THR A 97 6.37 -9.39 -3.28
CA THR A 97 7.63 -9.79 -3.89
C THR A 97 7.50 -11.25 -4.29
N ASP A 98 7.45 -11.53 -5.58
CA ASP A 98 7.45 -12.88 -6.12
C ASP A 98 8.87 -13.46 -6.07
N ASP A 99 9.00 -14.79 -6.10
CA ASP A 99 10.29 -15.49 -6.07
C ASP A 99 11.24 -15.01 -7.17
N GLU A 100 10.69 -14.63 -8.31
CA GLU A 100 11.44 -14.09 -9.44
C GLU A 100 12.06 -12.72 -9.13
N ILE A 101 11.34 -11.84 -8.43
CA ILE A 101 11.85 -10.54 -7.98
C ILE A 101 12.87 -10.73 -6.84
N ALA A 102 12.60 -11.65 -5.91
CA ALA A 102 13.57 -12.02 -4.86
C ALA A 102 14.87 -12.54 -5.48
N ARG A 103 14.77 -13.43 -6.48
CA ARG A 103 15.92 -13.97 -7.21
C ARG A 103 16.70 -12.89 -7.96
N LEU A 104 16.03 -11.92 -8.58
CA LEU A 104 16.68 -10.76 -9.20
C LEU A 104 17.40 -9.90 -8.16
N GLY A 105 16.85 -9.76 -6.97
CA GLY A 105 17.48 -9.09 -5.84
C GLY A 105 18.76 -9.79 -5.39
N GLU A 106 18.74 -11.12 -5.28
CA GLU A 106 19.93 -11.91 -4.94
C GLU A 106 21.01 -11.86 -6.03
N LEU A 107 20.63 -12.03 -7.30
CA LEU A 107 21.55 -11.88 -8.43
C LEU A 107 22.19 -10.48 -8.46
N ARG A 108 21.43 -9.45 -8.12
CA ARG A 108 21.95 -8.09 -8.04
C ARG A 108 22.97 -7.92 -6.90
N LYS A 109 22.75 -8.54 -5.76
CA LYS A 109 23.72 -8.58 -4.65
C LYS A 109 25.00 -9.29 -5.05
N GLU A 110 24.88 -10.42 -5.75
CA GLU A 110 26.05 -11.18 -6.25
C GLU A 110 26.86 -10.37 -7.25
N LEU A 111 26.20 -9.68 -8.20
CA LEU A 111 26.84 -8.91 -9.25
C LEU A 111 27.50 -7.60 -8.77
N TYR A 112 26.92 -6.96 -7.76
CA TYR A 112 27.32 -5.63 -7.30
C TYR A 112 27.81 -5.59 -5.84
N GLY A 113 28.05 -6.75 -5.22
CA GLY A 113 28.68 -6.84 -3.90
C GLY A 113 27.91 -6.17 -2.77
N GLY A 114 26.59 -6.06 -2.87
CA GLY A 114 25.76 -5.44 -1.84
C GLY A 114 25.83 -3.91 -1.73
N SER A 115 26.73 -3.26 -2.44
CA SER A 115 26.76 -1.81 -2.55
C SER A 115 25.64 -1.37 -3.50
N GLY A 116 24.71 -0.55 -3.02
CA GLY A 116 23.62 -0.05 -3.83
C GLY A 116 24.14 0.58 -5.12
N VAL A 117 23.58 0.19 -6.27
CA VAL A 117 23.86 0.86 -7.54
C VAL A 117 23.42 2.31 -7.40
N PRO A 118 24.31 3.29 -7.60
CA PRO A 118 23.88 4.67 -7.60
C PRO A 118 22.83 4.87 -8.70
N PHE A 119 21.67 5.37 -8.32
CA PHE A 119 20.68 5.82 -9.28
C PHE A 119 21.27 7.01 -10.02
N LYS A 120 21.48 6.85 -11.33
CA LYS A 120 21.73 7.97 -12.25
C LYS A 120 20.41 8.56 -12.68
#